data_0cf4b7bea4fec8289df7e3765557932f
#
_entry.id   0cf4b7bea4fec8289df7e3765557932f
#
_cell.length_a   1.000
_cell.length_b   1.000
_cell.length_c   1.000
_cell.angle_alpha   90.00
_cell.angle_beta   90.00
_cell.angle_gamma   90.00
#
_symmetry.space_group_name_H-M   'P 1'
#
loop_
_entity.id
_entity.type
_entity.pdbx_description
1 polymer ?
#
loop_
_entity_poly.entity_id
_entity_poly.type
_entity_poly.pdbx_seq_one_letter_code
_entity_poly.pdbx_strand_id
1 'polypeptide(L)'
;MRVIGIGILLVLLVLLVGCSKEEEENAETNLDLGSGTKYDLPVSFELLVHYAEKSKEIYDSGGSQRDEVDFAVTDNGTITVITIRGTANSSNVTSALDVALVTDVRSGVRLHRGFRSEATIIYDIISRNHTLQRTVHITGHSLGGAIASIMGRWLHLAGGHDVTVFSFGAPRVSNSEFPYGKPRHWRVANETDPITFLPIFPYTSSGTYINPQTLNWGRDYDNGSVDNEYNAGSNHYIAKYVELLKGHYSIQNYGNVRTTNNQ
;
A
#
# COMPACT_ATOMS: atom_id res chain seq x y z
N MET A 1 -45.45 -63.59 29.75
CA MET A 1 -45.14 -62.56 30.78
C MET A 1 -44.69 -61.29 30.10
N ARG A 2 -45.51 -60.27 30.15
CA ARG A 2 -45.24 -58.96 29.57
C ARG A 2 -44.60 -58.08 30.65
N VAL A 3 -43.45 -57.49 30.37
CA VAL A 3 -42.87 -56.46 31.23
C VAL A 3 -42.99 -55.12 30.51
N ILE A 4 -43.75 -54.25 31.13
CA ILE A 4 -44.02 -52.89 30.68
C ILE A 4 -42.86 -52.02 31.18
N GLY A 5 -42.10 -51.47 30.24
CA GLY A 5 -41.04 -50.48 30.55
C GLY A 5 -41.64 -49.06 30.63
N ILE A 6 -41.55 -48.45 31.80
CA ILE A 6 -41.98 -47.08 32.06
C ILE A 6 -40.83 -46.15 31.60
N GLY A 7 -41.10 -45.41 30.54
CA GLY A 7 -40.20 -44.34 30.10
C GLY A 7 -40.29 -43.11 31.03
N ILE A 8 -39.21 -42.80 31.69
CA ILE A 8 -39.06 -41.56 32.47
C ILE A 8 -38.69 -40.43 31.51
N LEU A 9 -39.64 -39.53 31.30
CA LEU A 9 -39.42 -38.28 30.57
C LEU A 9 -38.66 -37.32 31.47
N LEU A 10 -37.36 -37.19 31.28
CA LEU A 10 -36.55 -36.20 31.98
C LEU A 10 -36.69 -34.85 31.25
N VAL A 11 -37.55 -33.97 31.79
CA VAL A 11 -37.61 -32.58 31.33
C VAL A 11 -36.41 -31.86 31.89
N LEU A 12 -35.43 -31.64 31.04
CA LEU A 12 -34.27 -30.82 31.36
C LEU A 12 -34.66 -29.34 31.19
N LEU A 13 -34.98 -28.69 32.29
CA LEU A 13 -35.17 -27.24 32.35
C LEU A 13 -33.80 -26.55 32.23
N VAL A 14 -33.42 -26.21 31.02
CA VAL A 14 -32.22 -25.38 30.78
C VAL A 14 -32.60 -23.94 31.20
N LEU A 15 -32.16 -23.55 32.37
CA LEU A 15 -32.09 -22.14 32.77
C LEU A 15 -31.12 -21.45 31.80
N LEU A 16 -31.69 -20.69 30.89
CA LEU A 16 -30.97 -19.70 30.09
C LEU A 16 -30.50 -18.59 31.05
N VAL A 17 -29.35 -18.79 31.70
CA VAL A 17 -28.60 -17.67 32.21
C VAL A 17 -28.05 -16.98 30.96
N GLY A 18 -28.68 -15.87 30.64
CA GLY A 18 -28.20 -14.96 29.61
C GLY A 18 -26.82 -14.42 30.02
N CYS A 19 -25.78 -15.12 29.61
CA CYS A 19 -24.47 -14.52 29.47
C CYS A 19 -24.53 -13.72 28.16
N SER A 20 -24.86 -12.45 28.27
CA SER A 20 -24.56 -11.49 27.21
C SER A 20 -23.05 -11.50 27.06
N LYS A 21 -22.55 -12.36 26.18
CA LYS A 21 -21.31 -12.05 25.50
C LYS A 21 -21.62 -10.77 24.76
N GLU A 22 -21.11 -9.66 25.27
CA GLU A 22 -20.75 -8.55 24.43
C GLU A 22 -19.80 -9.17 23.38
N GLU A 23 -20.37 -9.51 22.23
CA GLU A 23 -19.61 -9.58 21.02
C GLU A 23 -19.06 -8.16 20.90
N GLU A 24 -17.79 -7.98 21.31
CA GLU A 24 -16.97 -6.95 20.76
C GLU A 24 -17.00 -7.23 19.26
N GLU A 25 -17.97 -6.64 18.62
CA GLU A 25 -18.01 -6.38 17.21
C GLU A 25 -16.76 -5.54 16.94
N ASN A 26 -15.64 -6.22 16.69
CA ASN A 26 -14.52 -5.66 15.95
C ASN A 26 -15.10 -5.27 14.59
N ALA A 27 -15.86 -4.20 14.60
CA ALA A 27 -16.10 -3.39 13.45
C ALA A 27 -14.75 -2.79 13.04
N GLU A 28 -13.86 -3.63 12.48
CA GLU A 28 -12.95 -3.18 11.47
C GLU A 28 -13.85 -2.56 10.40
N THR A 29 -14.14 -1.29 10.61
CA THR A 29 -14.75 -0.46 9.59
C THR A 29 -13.88 -0.61 8.37
N ASN A 30 -14.32 -1.43 7.42
CA ASN A 30 -14.00 -1.27 6.03
C ASN A 30 -14.44 0.16 5.70
N LEU A 31 -13.55 1.11 5.98
CA LEU A 31 -13.75 2.46 5.54
C LEU A 31 -13.72 2.37 4.01
N ASP A 32 -14.90 2.24 3.43
CA ASP A 32 -15.08 2.51 2.00
C ASP A 32 -14.79 3.99 1.88
N LEU A 33 -13.51 4.31 1.66
CA LEU A 33 -13.03 5.68 1.57
C LEU A 33 -13.65 6.42 0.37
N GLY A 34 -14.60 5.81 -0.33
CA GLY A 34 -15.28 6.44 -1.45
C GLY A 34 -14.30 6.96 -2.51
N SER A 35 -14.67 8.05 -3.13
CA SER A 35 -13.80 8.84 -4.01
C SER A 35 -13.96 10.31 -3.66
N GLY A 36 -12.91 11.11 -3.86
CA GLY A 36 -12.92 12.52 -3.48
C GLY A 36 -11.93 13.38 -4.27
N THR A 37 -11.85 14.63 -3.89
CA THR A 37 -11.01 15.64 -4.49
C THR A 37 -9.90 16.08 -3.54
N LYS A 38 -9.06 17.01 -3.97
CA LYS A 38 -7.98 17.58 -3.15
C LYS A 38 -8.42 18.22 -1.83
N TYR A 39 -9.70 18.54 -1.68
CA TYR A 39 -10.24 19.19 -0.48
C TYR A 39 -10.60 18.21 0.64
N ASP A 40 -10.69 16.92 0.32
CA ASP A 40 -11.08 15.85 1.22
C ASP A 40 -10.13 14.64 1.17
N LEU A 41 -8.84 14.89 0.89
CA LEU A 41 -7.82 13.84 0.88
C LEU A 41 -7.81 13.09 2.21
N PRO A 42 -7.88 11.76 2.17
CA PRO A 42 -7.95 10.93 3.38
C PRO A 42 -6.58 10.77 4.07
N VAL A 43 -5.57 11.44 3.59
CA VAL A 43 -4.19 11.44 4.10
C VAL A 43 -3.64 12.86 4.10
N SER A 44 -2.83 13.20 5.08
CA SER A 44 -2.15 14.50 5.10
C SER A 44 -1.25 14.66 3.88
N PHE A 45 -1.39 15.81 3.24
CA PHE A 45 -0.64 16.14 2.05
C PHE A 45 0.88 16.23 2.32
N GLU A 46 1.24 16.74 3.49
CA GLU A 46 2.62 16.82 3.97
C GLU A 46 3.25 15.42 4.04
N LEU A 47 2.47 14.40 4.46
CA LEU A 47 2.95 13.02 4.47
C LEU A 47 3.19 12.49 3.06
N LEU A 48 2.35 12.82 2.09
CA LEU A 48 2.57 12.41 0.70
C LEU A 48 3.85 13.01 0.14
N VAL A 49 4.08 14.31 0.35
CA VAL A 49 5.32 15.00 -0.05
C VAL A 49 6.52 14.39 0.66
N HIS A 50 6.44 14.21 1.99
CA HIS A 50 7.52 13.65 2.78
C HIS A 50 7.97 12.27 2.28
N TYR A 51 7.03 11.35 2.04
CA TYR A 51 7.37 10.01 1.58
C TYR A 51 7.77 9.94 0.11
N ALA A 52 7.31 10.88 -0.72
CA ALA A 52 7.83 11.03 -2.08
C ALA A 52 9.31 11.46 -2.06
N GLU A 53 9.67 12.41 -1.19
CA GLU A 53 11.05 12.84 -0.99
C GLU A 53 11.93 11.71 -0.45
N LYS A 54 11.46 10.97 0.56
CA LYS A 54 12.17 9.78 1.06
C LYS A 54 12.41 8.75 -0.04
N SER A 55 11.40 8.52 -0.88
CA SER A 55 11.54 7.60 -2.03
C SER A 55 12.49 8.14 -3.09
N LYS A 56 12.74 9.45 -3.17
CA LYS A 56 13.75 10.07 -4.03
C LYS A 56 15.14 9.99 -3.42
N GLU A 57 15.28 10.34 -2.15
CA GLU A 57 16.57 10.36 -1.44
C GLU A 57 17.32 9.04 -1.53
N ILE A 58 16.62 7.89 -1.53
CA ILE A 58 17.27 6.58 -1.60
C ILE A 58 17.99 6.34 -2.94
N TYR A 59 17.60 7.03 -4.02
CA TYR A 59 18.32 6.98 -5.29
C TYR A 59 19.61 7.81 -5.25
N ASP A 60 19.62 8.89 -4.48
CA ASP A 60 20.73 9.82 -4.36
C ASP A 60 21.81 9.30 -3.36
N SER A 61 21.44 8.37 -2.46
CA SER A 61 22.33 7.85 -1.42
C SER A 61 23.43 6.91 -1.90
N GLY A 62 23.57 6.70 -3.22
CA GLY A 62 24.66 5.93 -3.80
C GLY A 62 24.66 4.46 -3.38
N GLY A 63 23.51 3.89 -3.13
CA GLY A 63 23.33 2.50 -2.77
C GLY A 63 24.18 1.58 -3.64
N SER A 64 24.68 0.52 -3.04
CA SER A 64 25.59 -0.49 -3.60
C SER A 64 25.33 -0.73 -5.09
N GLN A 65 26.38 -0.67 -5.91
CA GLN A 65 26.34 -0.94 -7.37
C GLN A 65 26.01 -2.40 -7.72
N ARG A 66 25.41 -3.12 -6.79
CA ARG A 66 24.88 -4.47 -7.05
C ARG A 66 23.48 -4.33 -7.61
N ASP A 67 23.11 -5.23 -8.51
CA ASP A 67 21.75 -5.40 -9.07
C ASP A 67 20.73 -5.82 -8.00
N GLU A 68 21.05 -5.67 -6.72
CA GLU A 68 20.22 -6.01 -5.58
C GLU A 68 19.35 -4.83 -5.18
N VAL A 69 18.13 -5.12 -4.75
CA VAL A 69 17.17 -4.11 -4.28
C VAL A 69 17.69 -3.48 -2.99
N ASP A 70 17.98 -2.19 -3.05
CA ASP A 70 18.43 -1.42 -1.89
C ASP A 70 17.24 -0.96 -1.06
N PHE A 71 17.42 -0.95 0.24
CA PHE A 71 16.45 -0.40 1.17
C PHE A 71 17.15 0.27 2.35
N ALA A 72 16.42 1.15 3.03
CA ALA A 72 16.84 1.79 4.27
C ALA A 72 15.77 1.61 5.34
N VAL A 73 16.20 1.39 6.58
CA VAL A 73 15.34 1.36 7.75
C VAL A 73 15.76 2.49 8.67
N THR A 74 14.84 3.39 8.98
CA THR A 74 15.06 4.47 9.95
C THR A 74 14.02 4.38 11.06
N ASP A 75 14.42 4.72 12.28
CA ASP A 75 13.58 4.67 13.46
C ASP A 75 13.74 5.97 14.26
N ASN A 76 12.64 6.58 14.66
CA ASN A 76 12.63 7.78 15.50
C ASN A 76 12.14 7.52 16.93
N GLY A 77 12.05 6.25 17.34
CA GLY A 77 11.53 5.81 18.63
C GLY A 77 10.00 5.68 18.70
N THR A 78 9.29 6.12 17.67
CA THR A 78 7.83 6.04 17.59
C THR A 78 7.37 5.34 16.31
N ILE A 79 8.02 5.62 15.21
CA ILE A 79 7.70 5.12 13.87
C ILE A 79 8.97 4.52 13.26
N THR A 80 8.87 3.31 12.76
CA THR A 80 9.87 2.73 11.86
C THR A 80 9.47 3.05 10.42
N VAL A 81 10.39 3.64 9.65
CA VAL A 81 10.20 3.89 8.22
C VAL A 81 11.11 2.97 7.42
N ILE A 82 10.52 2.22 6.51
CA ILE A 82 11.21 1.36 5.55
C ILE A 82 11.09 2.02 4.19
N THR A 83 12.22 2.45 3.61
CA THR A 83 12.29 3.05 2.28
C THR A 83 12.91 2.06 1.33
N ILE A 84 12.23 1.72 0.24
CA ILE A 84 12.66 0.71 -0.72
C ILE A 84 12.95 1.38 -2.06
N ARG A 85 14.18 1.19 -2.56
CA ARG A 85 14.63 1.73 -3.84
C ARG A 85 14.01 0.93 -4.98
N GLY A 86 13.62 1.62 -6.04
CA GLY A 86 13.28 0.99 -7.31
C GLY A 86 14.51 0.74 -8.17
N THR A 87 14.30 0.19 -9.38
CA THR A 87 15.36 -0.04 -10.35
C THR A 87 15.95 1.29 -10.84
N ALA A 88 17.27 1.40 -10.90
CA ALA A 88 17.95 2.63 -11.31
C ALA A 88 17.70 3.00 -12.79
N ASN A 89 17.42 2.00 -13.64
CA ASN A 89 17.20 2.18 -15.08
C ASN A 89 15.74 1.88 -15.46
N SER A 90 14.90 2.90 -15.49
CA SER A 90 13.49 2.79 -15.86
C SER A 90 13.25 2.25 -17.29
N SER A 91 14.18 2.41 -18.20
CA SER A 91 14.09 1.89 -19.58
C SER A 91 14.04 0.36 -19.65
N ASN A 92 14.53 -0.34 -18.64
CA ASN A 92 14.56 -1.81 -18.59
C ASN A 92 13.36 -2.41 -17.84
N VAL A 93 12.56 -1.58 -17.17
CA VAL A 93 11.43 -2.06 -16.34
C VAL A 93 10.34 -2.71 -17.21
N THR A 94 10.08 -2.18 -18.40
CA THR A 94 9.04 -2.72 -19.30
C THR A 94 9.42 -4.03 -19.96
N SER A 95 10.74 -4.25 -20.24
CA SER A 95 11.22 -5.46 -20.89
C SER A 95 11.56 -6.60 -19.93
N ALA A 96 11.74 -6.29 -18.65
CA ALA A 96 12.15 -7.25 -17.62
C ALA A 96 10.98 -7.76 -16.75
N LEU A 97 9.75 -7.30 -16.98
CA LEU A 97 8.60 -7.75 -16.23
C LEU A 97 8.24 -9.20 -16.61
N ASP A 98 8.82 -10.15 -15.86
CA ASP A 98 8.33 -11.51 -15.83
C ASP A 98 6.91 -11.52 -15.28
N VAL A 99 5.91 -11.56 -16.17
CA VAL A 99 4.49 -11.49 -15.83
C VAL A 99 3.96 -12.75 -15.13
N ALA A 100 4.83 -13.65 -14.69
CA ALA A 100 4.41 -14.88 -14.02
C ALA A 100 3.82 -14.59 -12.64
N LEU A 101 2.63 -15.13 -12.40
CA LEU A 101 1.95 -15.11 -11.11
C LEU A 101 2.26 -16.37 -10.32
N VAL A 102 2.66 -16.20 -9.08
CA VAL A 102 2.87 -17.30 -8.12
C VAL A 102 1.95 -17.15 -6.91
N THR A 103 1.45 -18.26 -6.39
CA THR A 103 0.66 -18.22 -5.16
C THR A 103 1.54 -17.78 -4.00
N ASP A 104 1.07 -16.78 -3.28
CA ASP A 104 1.72 -16.31 -2.07
C ASP A 104 0.92 -16.79 -0.85
N VAL A 105 1.51 -17.70 -0.10
CA VAL A 105 0.86 -18.30 1.07
C VAL A 105 0.66 -17.32 2.23
N ARG A 106 1.46 -16.25 2.30
CA ARG A 106 1.34 -15.23 3.35
C ARG A 106 0.12 -14.34 3.13
N SER A 107 -0.11 -13.92 1.90
CA SER A 107 -1.22 -13.00 1.56
C SER A 107 -2.48 -13.69 1.05
N GLY A 108 -2.40 -14.96 0.68
CA GLY A 108 -3.51 -15.74 0.15
C GLY A 108 -3.90 -15.38 -1.31
N VAL A 109 -3.11 -14.53 -1.98
CA VAL A 109 -3.34 -14.13 -3.37
C VAL A 109 -2.18 -14.56 -4.27
N ARG A 110 -2.35 -14.43 -5.58
CA ARG A 110 -1.25 -14.65 -6.52
C ARG A 110 -0.54 -13.33 -6.76
N LEU A 111 0.78 -13.34 -6.57
CA LEU A 111 1.66 -12.18 -6.72
C LEU A 111 2.58 -12.33 -7.93
N HIS A 112 3.01 -11.20 -8.47
CA HIS A 112 4.08 -11.14 -9.45
C HIS A 112 5.34 -11.81 -8.90
N ARG A 113 5.87 -12.81 -9.62
CA ARG A 113 6.95 -13.69 -9.13
C ARG A 113 8.19 -12.90 -8.73
N GLY A 114 8.65 -11.99 -9.59
CA GLY A 114 9.84 -11.19 -9.33
C GLY A 114 9.68 -10.29 -8.10
N PHE A 115 8.58 -9.52 -8.04
CA PHE A 115 8.34 -8.61 -6.90
C PHE A 115 8.22 -9.36 -5.58
N ARG A 116 7.56 -10.53 -5.60
CA ARG A 116 7.46 -11.40 -4.43
C ARG A 116 8.82 -11.92 -3.97
N SER A 117 9.69 -12.28 -4.92
CA SER A 117 11.04 -12.77 -4.62
C SER A 117 11.85 -11.69 -3.90
N GLU A 118 11.90 -10.49 -4.45
CA GLU A 118 12.60 -9.35 -3.86
C GLU A 118 12.02 -8.94 -2.50
N ALA A 119 10.68 -8.86 -2.41
CA ALA A 119 10.00 -8.60 -1.14
C ALA A 119 10.37 -9.65 -0.06
N THR A 120 10.54 -10.93 -0.44
CA THR A 120 10.94 -11.99 0.50
C THR A 120 12.35 -11.74 1.05
N ILE A 121 13.29 -11.38 0.19
CA ILE A 121 14.68 -11.10 0.60
C ILE A 121 14.71 -9.95 1.61
N ILE A 122 14.09 -8.82 1.27
CA ILE A 122 14.06 -7.63 2.14
C ILE A 122 13.34 -7.93 3.45
N TYR A 123 12.18 -8.57 3.38
CA TYR A 123 11.40 -8.94 4.57
C TYR A 123 12.21 -9.82 5.52
N ASP A 124 12.91 -10.81 5.00
CA ASP A 124 13.73 -11.72 5.81
C ASP A 124 14.93 -11.01 6.43
N ILE A 125 15.57 -10.07 5.72
CA ILE A 125 16.67 -9.25 6.26
C ILE A 125 16.15 -8.36 7.39
N ILE A 126 15.04 -7.66 7.17
CA ILE A 126 14.47 -6.75 8.18
C ILE A 126 14.02 -7.54 9.41
N SER A 127 13.32 -8.65 9.23
CA SER A 127 12.83 -9.47 10.34
C SER A 127 13.94 -10.04 11.23
N ARG A 128 15.14 -10.25 10.67
CA ARG A 128 16.30 -10.77 11.44
C ARG A 128 17.12 -9.68 12.11
N ASN A 129 17.19 -8.49 11.51
CA ASN A 129 18.20 -7.48 11.89
C ASN A 129 17.59 -6.24 12.53
N HIS A 130 16.27 -6.05 12.47
CA HIS A 130 15.60 -4.85 12.97
C HIS A 130 14.44 -5.20 13.90
N THR A 131 14.33 -4.46 15.00
CA THR A 131 13.12 -4.42 15.83
C THR A 131 12.26 -3.27 15.32
N LEU A 132 11.05 -3.56 14.84
CA LEU A 132 10.16 -2.56 14.32
C LEU A 132 9.29 -1.97 15.43
N GLN A 133 9.00 -0.68 15.34
CA GLN A 133 8.02 -0.02 16.19
C GLN A 133 6.61 -0.56 15.92
N ARG A 134 5.66 -0.22 16.81
CA ARG A 134 4.24 -0.54 16.57
C ARG A 134 3.74 0.10 15.29
N THR A 135 4.10 1.35 15.03
CA THR A 135 3.76 2.06 13.79
C THR A 135 4.89 1.87 12.77
N VAL A 136 4.53 1.33 11.61
CA VAL A 136 5.46 1.08 10.51
C VAL A 136 4.96 1.76 9.25
N HIS A 137 5.76 2.64 8.69
CA HIS A 137 5.52 3.22 7.38
C HIS A 137 6.49 2.63 6.36
N ILE A 138 5.97 2.23 5.21
CA ILE A 138 6.77 1.67 4.13
C ILE A 138 6.58 2.53 2.90
N THR A 139 7.67 2.94 2.28
CA THR A 139 7.60 3.78 1.08
C THR A 139 8.53 3.29 -0.01
N GLY A 140 8.19 3.59 -1.25
CA GLY A 140 9.03 3.28 -2.40
C GLY A 140 8.42 3.76 -3.72
N HIS A 141 9.29 3.88 -4.71
CA HIS A 141 8.94 4.28 -6.06
C HIS A 141 9.18 3.13 -7.04
N SER A 142 8.35 3.02 -8.08
CA SER A 142 8.50 2.01 -9.13
C SER A 142 8.50 0.59 -8.56
N LEU A 143 9.50 -0.24 -8.86
CA LEU A 143 9.73 -1.55 -8.27
C LEU A 143 9.73 -1.49 -6.72
N GLY A 144 10.35 -0.46 -6.12
CA GLY A 144 10.35 -0.28 -4.67
C GLY A 144 8.95 -0.09 -4.10
N GLY A 145 8.08 0.62 -4.83
CA GLY A 145 6.66 0.77 -4.47
C GLY A 145 5.86 -0.53 -4.57
N ALA A 146 6.16 -1.37 -5.57
CA ALA A 146 5.57 -2.70 -5.70
C ALA A 146 5.97 -3.61 -4.53
N ILE A 147 7.24 -3.62 -4.17
CA ILE A 147 7.77 -4.38 -3.03
C ILE A 147 7.18 -3.85 -1.73
N ALA A 148 7.10 -2.52 -1.55
CA ALA A 148 6.49 -1.88 -0.38
C ALA A 148 5.05 -2.35 -0.15
N SER A 149 4.25 -2.45 -1.22
CA SER A 149 2.86 -2.90 -1.11
C SER A 149 2.74 -4.37 -0.70
N ILE A 150 3.62 -5.25 -1.17
CA ILE A 150 3.68 -6.66 -0.78
C ILE A 150 4.12 -6.79 0.69
N MET A 151 5.20 -6.13 1.07
CA MET A 151 5.74 -6.18 2.43
C MET A 151 4.79 -5.58 3.45
N GLY A 152 4.12 -4.47 3.10
CA GLY A 152 3.10 -3.87 3.94
C GLY A 152 1.97 -4.84 4.24
N ARG A 153 1.54 -5.59 3.25
CA ARG A 153 0.55 -6.65 3.42
C ARG A 153 1.05 -7.75 4.36
N TRP A 154 2.27 -8.22 4.18
CA TRP A 154 2.84 -9.27 5.04
C TRP A 154 3.01 -8.84 6.48
N LEU A 155 3.51 -7.62 6.73
CA LEU A 155 3.66 -7.08 8.07
C LEU A 155 2.30 -6.87 8.75
N HIS A 156 1.31 -6.38 8.02
CA HIS A 156 -0.05 -6.24 8.54
C HIS A 156 -0.65 -7.59 8.95
N LEU A 157 -0.50 -8.62 8.10
CA LEU A 157 -1.01 -9.97 8.38
C LEU A 157 -0.24 -10.69 9.50
N ALA A 158 1.04 -10.39 9.68
CA ALA A 158 1.81 -10.91 10.80
C ALA A 158 1.29 -10.40 12.16
N GLY A 159 0.57 -9.28 12.16
CA GLY A 159 0.04 -8.65 13.36
C GLY A 159 1.07 -7.87 14.16
N GLY A 160 0.61 -7.15 15.16
CA GLY A 160 1.49 -6.38 16.06
C GLY A 160 1.91 -5.00 15.54
N HIS A 161 1.66 -4.69 14.27
CA HIS A 161 2.03 -3.41 13.66
C HIS A 161 0.84 -2.68 13.03
N ASP A 162 0.79 -1.37 13.23
CA ASP A 162 -0.06 -0.44 12.47
C ASP A 162 0.71 0.01 11.23
N VAL A 163 0.39 -0.62 10.09
CA VAL A 163 1.17 -0.49 8.86
C VAL A 163 0.50 0.51 7.90
N THR A 164 1.28 1.46 7.39
CA THR A 164 0.87 2.35 6.31
C THR A 164 1.88 2.28 5.17
N VAL A 165 1.38 2.13 3.95
CA VAL A 165 2.19 2.08 2.72
C VAL A 165 1.99 3.34 1.90
N PHE A 166 3.09 3.91 1.40
CA PHE A 166 3.11 5.01 0.44
C PHE A 166 3.86 4.56 -0.80
N SER A 167 3.18 4.34 -1.90
CA SER A 167 3.82 3.92 -3.14
C SER A 167 3.64 4.97 -4.24
N PHE A 168 4.70 5.22 -4.99
CA PHE A 168 4.75 6.21 -6.06
C PHE A 168 5.11 5.53 -7.37
N GLY A 169 4.29 5.70 -8.40
CA GLY A 169 4.55 5.09 -9.71
C GLY A 169 4.69 3.57 -9.71
N ALA A 170 4.11 2.89 -8.74
CA ALA A 170 4.26 1.46 -8.58
C ALA A 170 3.48 0.67 -9.63
N PRO A 171 4.07 -0.39 -10.23
CA PRO A 171 3.33 -1.34 -11.06
C PRO A 171 2.35 -2.18 -10.23
N ARG A 172 1.46 -2.88 -10.92
CA ARG A 172 0.51 -3.81 -10.32
C ARG A 172 1.21 -5.07 -9.81
N VAL A 173 0.82 -5.55 -8.63
CA VAL A 173 1.56 -6.63 -7.94
C VAL A 173 0.81 -7.96 -7.87
N SER A 174 -0.52 -7.97 -8.02
CA SER A 174 -1.35 -9.16 -7.79
C SER A 174 -2.48 -9.27 -8.81
N ASN A 175 -3.09 -10.44 -8.90
CA ASN A 175 -4.24 -10.69 -9.77
C ASN A 175 -5.60 -10.42 -9.09
N SER A 176 -5.59 -9.94 -7.89
CA SER A 176 -6.78 -9.55 -7.13
C SER A 176 -6.41 -8.47 -6.12
N GLU A 177 -7.38 -7.66 -5.74
CA GLU A 177 -7.20 -6.79 -4.58
C GLU A 177 -6.84 -7.65 -3.36
N PHE A 178 -6.05 -7.10 -2.46
CA PHE A 178 -5.81 -7.76 -1.20
C PHE A 178 -7.13 -7.85 -0.43
N PRO A 179 -7.51 -9.06 0.01
CA PRO A 179 -8.74 -9.24 0.75
C PRO A 179 -8.70 -8.55 2.13
N TYR A 180 -9.74 -8.69 2.91
CA TYR A 180 -9.95 -8.07 4.22
C TYR A 180 -8.69 -7.98 5.09
N GLY A 181 -8.58 -6.92 5.90
CA GLY A 181 -7.44 -6.68 6.77
C GLY A 181 -6.20 -6.24 6.01
N LYS A 182 -6.33 -5.38 5.03
CA LYS A 182 -5.21 -4.76 4.31
C LYS A 182 -4.68 -3.55 5.09
N PRO A 183 -3.36 -3.27 5.01
CA PRO A 183 -2.81 -2.03 5.57
C PRO A 183 -3.38 -0.81 4.85
N ARG A 184 -3.31 0.36 5.48
CA ARG A 184 -3.52 1.61 4.76
C ARG A 184 -2.47 1.71 3.65
N HIS A 185 -2.92 1.89 2.42
CA HIS A 185 -2.03 1.98 1.28
C HIS A 185 -2.44 3.16 0.41
N TRP A 186 -1.62 4.19 0.40
CA TRP A 186 -1.76 5.38 -0.44
C TRP A 186 -0.94 5.16 -1.70
N ARG A 187 -1.65 4.85 -2.79
CA ARG A 187 -1.04 4.58 -4.09
C ARG A 187 -1.09 5.84 -4.94
N VAL A 188 0.02 6.57 -4.98
CA VAL A 188 0.17 7.76 -5.81
C VAL A 188 0.60 7.31 -7.21
N ALA A 189 -0.28 7.49 -8.18
CA ALA A 189 -0.05 7.09 -9.57
C ALA A 189 -0.46 8.21 -10.53
N ASN A 190 0.51 8.61 -11.36
CA ASN A 190 0.30 9.59 -12.41
C ASN A 190 -0.34 8.88 -13.63
N GLU A 191 -1.45 9.38 -14.12
CA GLU A 191 -2.18 8.79 -15.27
C GLU A 191 -1.34 8.73 -16.55
N THR A 192 -0.34 9.58 -16.68
CA THR A 192 0.59 9.58 -17.82
C THR A 192 1.84 8.71 -17.59
N ASP A 193 1.93 8.02 -16.46
CA ASP A 193 2.98 7.05 -16.17
C ASP A 193 2.56 5.63 -16.57
N PRO A 194 3.08 5.07 -17.67
CA PRO A 194 2.64 3.77 -18.17
C PRO A 194 2.99 2.61 -17.22
N ILE A 195 3.97 2.77 -16.35
CA ILE A 195 4.39 1.70 -15.41
C ILE A 195 3.27 1.39 -14.42
N THR A 196 2.46 2.38 -14.05
CA THR A 196 1.36 2.21 -13.09
C THR A 196 0.25 1.28 -13.59
N PHE A 197 0.17 1.06 -14.90
CA PHE A 197 -0.80 0.19 -15.56
C PHE A 197 -0.24 -1.21 -15.86
N LEU A 198 1.05 -1.43 -15.66
CA LEU A 198 1.71 -2.70 -15.90
C LEU A 198 1.83 -3.55 -14.63
N PRO A 199 1.87 -4.89 -14.75
CA PRO A 199 1.45 -5.65 -15.91
C PRO A 199 -0.05 -5.49 -16.18
N ILE A 200 -0.47 -5.70 -17.45
CA ILE A 200 -1.89 -5.73 -17.82
C ILE A 200 -2.58 -6.98 -17.26
N PHE A 201 -3.87 -7.17 -17.60
CA PHE A 201 -4.63 -8.35 -17.20
C PHE A 201 -3.78 -9.65 -17.19
N PRO A 202 -3.88 -10.49 -16.15
CA PRO A 202 -4.88 -10.47 -15.06
C PRO A 202 -4.44 -9.70 -13.80
N TYR A 203 -3.56 -8.73 -13.91
CA TYR A 203 -3.12 -7.95 -12.76
C TYR A 203 -4.08 -6.81 -12.45
N THR A 204 -4.22 -6.49 -11.18
CA THR A 204 -5.02 -5.39 -10.65
C THR A 204 -4.22 -4.56 -9.66
N SER A 205 -4.67 -3.35 -9.45
CA SER A 205 -4.05 -2.43 -8.48
C SER A 205 -4.59 -2.66 -7.08
N SER A 206 -3.81 -2.27 -6.08
CA SER A 206 -4.19 -2.32 -4.67
C SER A 206 -3.91 -0.98 -4.00
N GLY A 207 -4.74 -0.61 -3.04
CA GLY A 207 -4.60 0.63 -2.29
C GLY A 207 -5.59 1.70 -2.72
N THR A 208 -5.58 2.83 -1.99
CA THR A 208 -6.34 4.02 -2.35
C THR A 208 -5.53 4.83 -3.35
N TYR A 209 -6.05 4.97 -4.55
CA TYR A 209 -5.44 5.73 -5.62
C TYR A 209 -5.47 7.23 -5.31
N ILE A 210 -4.37 7.92 -5.59
CA ILE A 210 -4.26 9.37 -5.56
C ILE A 210 -3.56 9.83 -6.83
N ASN A 211 -4.24 10.67 -7.61
CA ASN A 211 -3.64 11.33 -8.77
C ASN A 211 -2.80 12.52 -8.32
N PRO A 212 -1.48 12.54 -8.55
CA PRO A 212 -0.63 13.64 -8.09
C PRO A 212 -0.81 14.93 -8.89
N GLN A 213 -1.48 14.92 -10.05
CA GLN A 213 -1.76 16.10 -10.88
C GLN A 213 -3.03 16.83 -10.42
N THR A 214 -4.08 16.08 -10.09
CA THR A 214 -5.40 16.64 -9.78
C THR A 214 -5.75 16.54 -8.29
N LEU A 215 -5.04 15.69 -7.55
CA LEU A 215 -5.32 15.26 -6.19
C LEU A 215 -6.71 14.59 -6.03
N ASN A 216 -7.30 14.13 -7.14
CA ASN A 216 -8.43 13.23 -7.04
C ASN A 216 -7.97 11.88 -6.49
N TRP A 217 -8.84 11.25 -5.71
CA TRP A 217 -8.54 9.99 -5.05
C TRP A 217 -9.74 9.05 -5.06
N GLY A 218 -9.49 7.77 -4.83
CA GLY A 218 -10.55 6.77 -4.78
C GLY A 218 -10.03 5.36 -5.07
N ARG A 219 -10.93 4.53 -5.55
CA ARG A 219 -10.53 3.24 -6.12
C ARG A 219 -9.79 3.46 -7.41
N ASP A 220 -8.77 2.63 -7.62
CA ASP A 220 -7.94 2.74 -8.80
C ASP A 220 -8.76 2.60 -10.09
N TYR A 221 -8.51 3.47 -11.03
CA TYR A 221 -9.09 3.37 -12.38
C TYR A 221 -8.41 2.22 -13.12
N ASP A 222 -9.05 1.06 -13.13
CA ASP A 222 -8.63 -0.06 -13.99
C ASP A 222 -8.85 0.23 -15.49
N ASN A 223 -9.46 1.36 -15.82
CA ASN A 223 -9.82 1.78 -17.17
C ASN A 223 -8.82 2.76 -17.80
N GLY A 224 -7.61 2.89 -17.26
CA GLY A 224 -6.61 3.76 -17.85
C GLY A 224 -6.31 3.35 -19.30
N SER A 225 -6.94 4.03 -20.25
CA SER A 225 -6.38 4.15 -21.59
C SER A 225 -5.06 4.86 -21.42
N VAL A 226 -3.98 4.20 -21.78
CA VAL A 226 -2.69 4.84 -21.95
C VAL A 226 -2.90 5.80 -23.13
N ASP A 227 -3.26 7.04 -22.84
CA ASP A 227 -3.19 8.09 -23.85
C ASP A 227 -1.72 8.19 -24.23
N ASN A 228 -1.43 7.77 -25.45
CA ASN A 228 -0.10 7.61 -26.02
C ASN A 228 0.66 8.94 -26.24
N GLU A 229 0.35 10.00 -25.52
CA GLU A 229 1.10 11.25 -25.60
C GLU A 229 2.38 11.21 -24.75
N TYR A 230 3.39 10.68 -25.36
CA TYR A 230 4.79 11.10 -25.45
C TYR A 230 5.41 11.84 -24.25
N ASN A 231 5.84 11.12 -23.29
CA ASN A 231 7.06 11.22 -22.46
C ASN A 231 7.03 10.17 -21.35
N ALA A 232 6.69 8.96 -21.70
CA ALA A 232 6.51 7.84 -20.78
C ALA A 232 7.70 7.70 -19.78
N GLY A 233 8.92 7.99 -20.24
CA GLY A 233 10.11 7.91 -19.41
C GLY A 233 10.15 8.99 -18.31
N SER A 234 9.88 10.26 -18.66
CA SER A 234 10.00 11.38 -17.72
C SER A 234 8.86 11.39 -16.69
N ASN A 235 7.67 10.92 -17.05
CA ASN A 235 6.52 10.87 -16.17
C ASN A 235 6.62 9.79 -15.09
N HIS A 236 7.49 8.81 -15.30
CA HIS A 236 7.76 7.74 -14.34
C HIS A 236 8.81 8.11 -13.29
N TYR A 237 9.68 9.12 -13.50
CA TYR A 237 10.70 9.45 -12.52
C TYR A 237 10.10 9.95 -11.20
N ILE A 238 10.63 9.50 -10.06
CA ILE A 238 10.22 9.95 -8.74
C ILE A 238 10.31 11.49 -8.59
N ALA A 239 11.26 12.12 -9.25
CA ALA A 239 11.36 13.57 -9.26
C ALA A 239 10.10 14.25 -9.81
N LYS A 240 9.41 13.64 -10.80
CA LYS A 240 8.14 14.14 -11.33
C LYS A 240 7.01 14.05 -10.31
N TYR A 241 6.94 12.96 -9.56
CA TYR A 241 5.97 12.80 -8.47
C TYR A 241 6.17 13.87 -7.37
N VAL A 242 7.43 14.10 -6.98
CA VAL A 242 7.78 15.14 -6.02
C VAL A 242 7.40 16.53 -6.55
N GLU A 243 7.71 16.83 -7.81
CA GLU A 243 7.36 18.09 -8.48
C GLU A 243 5.85 18.34 -8.46
N LEU A 244 5.07 17.35 -8.93
CA LEU A 244 3.61 17.45 -9.02
C LEU A 244 2.99 17.69 -7.63
N LEU A 245 3.40 16.91 -6.64
CA LEU A 245 2.94 17.09 -5.26
C LEU A 245 3.34 18.46 -4.72
N LYS A 246 4.60 18.88 -4.80
CA LYS A 246 5.06 20.19 -4.31
C LYS A 246 4.39 21.37 -5.01
N GLY A 247 4.04 21.22 -6.27
CA GLY A 247 3.27 22.24 -7.00
C GLY A 247 1.95 22.58 -6.32
N HIS A 248 1.25 21.58 -5.80
CA HIS A 248 0.02 21.77 -5.03
C HIS A 248 0.26 22.34 -3.63
N TYR A 249 1.35 21.93 -2.98
CA TYR A 249 1.71 22.40 -1.63
C TYR A 249 1.94 23.93 -1.58
N SER A 250 2.63 24.47 -2.57
CA SER A 250 2.85 25.91 -2.67
C SER A 250 1.55 26.69 -2.86
N ILE A 251 0.61 26.18 -3.66
CA ILE A 251 -0.69 26.83 -3.92
C ILE A 251 -1.54 26.89 -2.64
N GLN A 252 -1.56 25.83 -1.84
CA GLN A 252 -2.32 25.80 -0.58
C GLN A 252 -1.80 26.83 0.43
N ASN A 253 -0.49 26.98 0.56
CA ASN A 253 0.12 27.93 1.49
C ASN A 253 -0.10 29.40 1.05
N TYR A 254 -0.08 29.68 -0.26
CA TYR A 254 -0.42 31.02 -0.78
C TYR A 254 -1.90 31.38 -0.62
N GLY A 255 -2.81 30.40 -0.69
CA GLY A 255 -4.24 30.60 -0.44
C GLY A 255 -4.53 30.99 1.01
N ASN A 256 -3.88 30.35 1.97
CA ASN A 256 -4.05 30.62 3.40
C ASN A 256 -3.47 31.98 3.83
N VAL A 257 -2.41 32.46 3.19
CA VAL A 257 -1.83 33.78 3.47
C VAL A 257 -2.74 34.93 2.98
N ARG A 258 -3.51 34.74 1.91
CA ARG A 258 -4.44 35.78 1.42
C ARG A 258 -5.71 35.91 2.27
N THR A 259 -6.16 34.85 2.94
CA THR A 259 -7.36 34.91 3.79
C THR A 259 -7.09 35.52 5.16
N THR A 260 -5.85 35.55 5.63
CA THR A 260 -5.48 36.17 6.93
C THR A 260 -5.17 37.66 6.85
N ASN A 261 -5.02 38.22 5.66
CA ASN A 261 -4.71 39.67 5.47
C ASN A 261 -5.95 40.51 5.13
N ASN A 262 -7.16 39.94 5.19
CA ASN A 262 -8.44 40.65 4.96
C ASN A 262 -9.36 40.64 6.17
N GLN A 263 -8.81 40.68 7.39
CA GLN A 263 -9.57 40.94 8.62
C GLN A 263 -9.07 42.22 9.28
#